data_6903a32ae202085c07bc975e2ed45d29
#
_entry.id   6903a32ae202085c07bc975e2ed45d29
#
_cell.length_a   1.000
_cell.length_b   1.000
_cell.length_c   1.000
_cell.angle_alpha   90.00
_cell.angle_beta   90.00
_cell.angle_gamma   90.00
#
_symmetry.space_group_name_H-M   'P 1'
#
loop_
_entity.id
_entity.type
_entity.pdbx_description
1 polymer ?
#
loop_
_entity_poly.entity_id
_entity_poly.type
_entity_poly.pdbx_seq_one_letter_code
_entity_poly.pdbx_strand_id
1 'polypeptide(L)'
;MAKKFFIACCLLLATFFLNAQPFANEINAFKKQDSISFPSKNAILFIGSSSFTKWTDVQKYFPDYTIINRGFGGSSLPDVIRYEKVIIFPYKPKQIVIYCGENDLAFSDTVTVQTVFERFKTLFSDIRNKWPKIPVAFVSIKPSPSRWHLKSKIEEANNLISQFLKKNKKTSFIDVYHKMLNPNGTPLPEIFLEDKLHMNAKGYAIWKKEIEPYLLKSKK
;
A
#
# COMPACT_ATOMS: atom_id res chain seq x y z
N MET A 1 27.43 28.92 -64.84
CA MET A 1 27.94 28.34 -63.55
C MET A 1 26.81 28.35 -62.57
N ALA A 2 26.14 27.21 -62.40
CA ALA A 2 25.00 27.10 -61.43
C ALA A 2 25.53 26.45 -60.13
N LYS A 3 25.45 27.20 -59.02
CA LYS A 3 25.78 26.70 -57.70
C LYS A 3 24.59 25.89 -57.17
N LYS A 4 24.77 24.59 -57.04
CA LYS A 4 23.80 23.70 -56.36
C LYS A 4 23.95 23.87 -54.86
N PHE A 5 22.90 24.40 -54.18
CA PHE A 5 22.76 24.43 -52.73
C PHE A 5 22.29 23.05 -52.28
N PHE A 6 23.12 22.35 -51.49
CA PHE A 6 22.75 21.12 -50.81
C PHE A 6 22.18 21.51 -49.44
N ILE A 7 20.86 21.38 -49.28
CA ILE A 7 20.21 21.55 -47.97
C ILE A 7 20.26 20.18 -47.30
N ALA A 8 21.15 20.06 -46.32
CA ALA A 8 21.18 18.90 -45.41
C ALA A 8 20.05 19.04 -44.36
N CYS A 9 18.99 18.25 -44.54
CA CYS A 9 17.91 18.16 -43.59
C CYS A 9 18.36 17.23 -42.43
N CYS A 10 18.86 17.79 -41.33
CA CYS A 10 19.13 17.03 -40.09
C CYS A 10 17.80 16.67 -39.44
N LEU A 11 17.30 15.46 -39.68
CA LEU A 11 16.23 14.86 -38.91
C LEU A 11 16.74 14.55 -37.48
N LEU A 12 16.45 15.44 -36.56
CA LEU A 12 16.57 15.20 -35.11
C LEU A 12 15.52 14.15 -34.72
N LEU A 13 15.90 12.89 -34.71
CA LEU A 13 15.14 11.81 -34.06
C LEU A 13 15.21 12.05 -32.53
N ALA A 14 14.24 12.79 -32.00
CA ALA A 14 14.00 12.83 -30.57
C ALA A 14 13.47 11.46 -30.15
N THR A 15 14.36 10.60 -29.69
CA THR A 15 13.99 9.36 -29.01
C THR A 15 13.32 9.73 -27.69
N PHE A 16 12.00 9.80 -27.67
CA PHE A 16 11.23 9.81 -26.44
C PHE A 16 11.45 8.45 -25.77
N PHE A 17 12.33 8.40 -24.79
CA PHE A 17 12.33 7.31 -23.84
C PHE A 17 10.98 7.38 -23.10
N LEU A 18 10.02 6.61 -23.55
CA LEU A 18 8.83 6.29 -22.78
C LEU A 18 9.31 5.51 -21.56
N ASN A 19 9.68 6.23 -20.50
CA ASN A 19 9.82 5.62 -19.18
C ASN A 19 8.43 5.06 -18.84
N ALA A 20 8.26 3.74 -19.00
CA ALA A 20 7.05 3.07 -18.56
C ALA A 20 6.84 3.44 -17.08
N GLN A 21 5.69 4.05 -16.76
CA GLN A 21 5.38 4.41 -15.38
C GLN A 21 5.38 3.13 -14.54
N PRO A 22 6.10 3.09 -13.42
CA PRO A 22 6.06 1.94 -12.52
C PRO A 22 4.61 1.57 -12.22
N PHE A 23 4.28 0.28 -12.18
CA PHE A 23 2.95 -0.25 -11.86
C PHE A 23 1.83 0.11 -12.87
N ALA A 24 2.15 0.59 -14.08
CA ALA A 24 1.14 0.97 -15.07
C ALA A 24 0.15 -0.15 -15.37
N ASN A 25 0.60 -1.40 -15.41
CA ASN A 25 -0.23 -2.57 -15.69
C ASN A 25 -1.28 -2.79 -14.58
N GLU A 26 -0.89 -2.78 -13.32
CA GLU A 26 -1.78 -2.94 -12.18
C GLU A 26 -2.78 -1.79 -12.09
N ILE A 27 -2.32 -0.57 -12.27
CA ILE A 27 -3.17 0.63 -12.25
C ILE A 27 -4.17 0.62 -13.40
N ASN A 28 -3.76 0.22 -14.60
CA ASN A 28 -4.67 0.08 -15.74
C ASN A 28 -5.67 -1.09 -15.56
N ALA A 29 -5.26 -2.17 -14.89
CA ALA A 29 -6.16 -3.26 -14.51
C ALA A 29 -7.27 -2.76 -13.57
N PHE A 30 -6.94 -1.93 -12.57
CA PHE A 30 -7.95 -1.31 -11.70
C PHE A 30 -8.91 -0.40 -12.48
N LYS A 31 -8.40 0.46 -13.37
CA LYS A 31 -9.26 1.30 -14.24
C LYS A 31 -10.18 0.47 -15.10
N LYS A 32 -9.69 -0.62 -15.68
CA LYS A 32 -10.49 -1.54 -16.50
C LYS A 32 -11.57 -2.23 -15.68
N GLN A 33 -11.24 -2.73 -14.48
CA GLN A 33 -12.23 -3.32 -13.57
C GLN A 33 -13.33 -2.32 -13.22
N ASP A 34 -12.95 -1.09 -12.87
CA ASP A 34 -13.87 -0.03 -12.48
C ASP A 34 -14.75 0.43 -13.66
N SER A 35 -14.25 0.38 -14.90
CA SER A 35 -15.05 0.70 -16.10
C SER A 35 -16.10 -0.37 -16.40
N ILE A 36 -15.86 -1.63 -16.02
CA ILE A 36 -16.82 -2.73 -16.19
C ILE A 36 -17.85 -2.74 -15.05
N SER A 37 -17.37 -2.61 -13.81
CA SER A 37 -18.21 -2.63 -12.62
C SER A 37 -17.57 -1.77 -11.53
N PHE A 38 -18.09 -0.53 -11.39
CA PHE A 38 -17.57 0.38 -10.38
C PHE A 38 -17.96 -0.10 -8.98
N PRO A 39 -17.00 -0.13 -8.02
CA PRO A 39 -17.24 -0.64 -6.67
C PRO A 39 -18.31 0.15 -5.91
N SER A 40 -19.00 -0.55 -5.03
CA SER A 40 -20.07 0.03 -4.21
C SER A 40 -19.58 1.15 -3.30
N LYS A 41 -20.39 2.19 -3.11
CA LYS A 41 -20.17 3.20 -2.06
C LYS A 41 -20.22 2.55 -0.68
N ASN A 42 -19.61 3.21 0.30
CA ASN A 42 -19.57 2.75 1.69
C ASN A 42 -18.86 1.39 1.91
N ALA A 43 -18.03 0.95 0.96
CA ALA A 43 -17.11 -0.15 1.17
C ALA A 43 -15.93 0.27 2.07
N ILE A 44 -15.17 -0.70 2.54
CA ILE A 44 -13.88 -0.48 3.19
C ILE A 44 -12.80 -0.60 2.13
N LEU A 45 -11.99 0.44 1.98
CA LEU A 45 -10.95 0.50 0.96
C LEU A 45 -9.60 0.08 1.56
N PHE A 46 -9.05 -1.02 1.05
CA PHE A 46 -7.70 -1.50 1.37
C PHE A 46 -6.74 -0.96 0.32
N ILE A 47 -5.70 -0.22 0.76
CA ILE A 47 -4.68 0.38 -0.11
C ILE A 47 -3.28 0.04 0.37
N GLY A 48 -2.33 -0.02 -0.55
CA GLY A 48 -0.92 -0.22 -0.24
C GLY A 48 -0.27 -1.29 -1.10
N SER A 49 0.56 -2.11 -0.49
CA SER A 49 1.56 -2.92 -1.16
C SER A 49 1.16 -4.40 -1.35
N SER A 50 2.17 -5.22 -1.71
CA SER A 50 2.02 -6.62 -2.15
C SER A 50 1.28 -7.53 -1.16
N SER A 51 1.32 -7.27 0.14
CA SER A 51 0.56 -8.07 1.10
C SER A 51 -0.96 -7.94 0.90
N PHE A 52 -1.45 -6.79 0.44
CA PHE A 52 -2.85 -6.66 0.03
C PHE A 52 -3.08 -7.20 -1.38
N THR A 53 -2.16 -6.95 -2.33
CA THR A 53 -2.27 -7.51 -3.69
C THR A 53 -2.41 -9.04 -3.69
N LYS A 54 -1.58 -9.70 -2.89
CA LYS A 54 -1.56 -11.17 -2.80
C LYS A 54 -2.71 -11.76 -1.95
N TRP A 55 -3.47 -10.93 -1.26
CA TRP A 55 -4.70 -11.35 -0.57
C TRP A 55 -5.88 -11.34 -1.55
N THR A 56 -5.79 -12.18 -2.57
CA THR A 56 -6.73 -12.19 -3.70
C THR A 56 -8.15 -12.55 -3.30
N ASP A 57 -8.31 -13.31 -2.23
CA ASP A 57 -9.60 -13.75 -1.69
C ASP A 57 -9.98 -13.03 -0.38
N VAL A 58 -9.46 -11.81 -0.16
CA VAL A 58 -9.71 -11.01 1.06
C VAL A 58 -11.19 -10.90 1.42
N GLN A 59 -12.08 -10.84 0.43
CA GLN A 59 -13.53 -10.78 0.65
C GLN A 59 -14.06 -12.03 1.37
N LYS A 60 -13.45 -13.21 1.16
CA LYS A 60 -13.83 -14.45 1.86
C LYS A 60 -13.45 -14.43 3.35
N TYR A 61 -12.38 -13.71 3.69
CA TYR A 61 -11.97 -13.54 5.09
C TYR A 61 -12.90 -12.58 5.86
N PHE A 62 -13.57 -11.67 5.15
CA PHE A 62 -14.45 -10.65 5.73
C PHE A 62 -15.84 -10.68 5.08
N PRO A 63 -16.62 -11.77 5.22
CA PRO A 63 -17.89 -11.95 4.51
C PRO A 63 -18.95 -10.90 4.88
N ASP A 64 -18.89 -10.37 6.11
CA ASP A 64 -19.84 -9.37 6.61
C ASP A 64 -19.51 -7.94 6.19
N TYR A 65 -18.46 -7.75 5.41
CA TYR A 65 -17.96 -6.45 4.99
C TYR A 65 -17.84 -6.38 3.46
N THR A 66 -18.06 -5.22 2.90
CA THR A 66 -17.73 -4.99 1.49
C THR A 66 -16.31 -4.41 1.42
N ILE A 67 -15.39 -5.14 0.80
CA ILE A 67 -13.98 -4.75 0.69
C ILE A 67 -13.67 -4.36 -0.76
N ILE A 68 -13.04 -3.22 -0.94
CA ILE A 68 -12.37 -2.83 -2.19
C ILE A 68 -10.87 -2.97 -1.94
N ASN A 69 -10.20 -3.88 -2.63
CA ASN A 69 -8.75 -4.03 -2.55
C ASN A 69 -8.09 -3.32 -3.74
N ARG A 70 -7.27 -2.32 -3.42
CA ARG A 70 -6.46 -1.54 -4.37
C ARG A 70 -4.97 -1.56 -3.97
N GLY A 71 -4.53 -2.63 -3.33
CA GLY A 71 -3.11 -2.92 -3.16
C GLY A 71 -2.46 -3.30 -4.48
N PHE A 72 -1.25 -2.84 -4.74
CA PHE A 72 -0.46 -3.21 -5.92
C PHE A 72 0.96 -3.59 -5.54
N GLY A 73 1.49 -4.60 -6.24
CA GLY A 73 2.66 -5.35 -5.81
C GLY A 73 3.94 -4.53 -5.82
N GLY A 74 4.72 -4.58 -4.73
CA GLY A 74 6.02 -3.89 -4.65
C GLY A 74 5.94 -2.38 -4.39
N SER A 75 4.76 -1.79 -4.28
CA SER A 75 4.61 -0.35 -4.08
C SER A 75 5.17 0.14 -2.76
N SER A 76 5.73 1.34 -2.80
CA SER A 76 6.13 2.18 -1.67
C SER A 76 5.07 3.25 -1.38
N LEU A 77 5.23 4.01 -0.30
CA LEU A 77 4.35 5.14 0.00
C LEU A 77 4.32 6.21 -1.11
N PRO A 78 5.46 6.61 -1.72
CA PRO A 78 5.44 7.49 -2.89
C PRO A 78 4.63 6.95 -4.07
N ASP A 79 4.60 5.63 -4.29
CA ASP A 79 3.82 5.05 -5.35
C ASP A 79 2.32 5.12 -5.05
N VAL A 80 1.92 4.84 -3.81
CA VAL A 80 0.52 4.98 -3.36
C VAL A 80 0.05 6.43 -3.51
N ILE A 81 0.88 7.42 -3.14
CA ILE A 81 0.59 8.86 -3.30
C ILE A 81 0.47 9.20 -4.80
N ARG A 82 1.43 8.75 -5.63
CA ARG A 82 1.40 9.00 -7.09
C ARG A 82 0.08 8.57 -7.74
N TYR A 83 -0.47 7.45 -7.30
CA TYR A 83 -1.67 6.87 -7.90
C TYR A 83 -2.97 7.11 -7.11
N GLU A 84 -2.97 7.92 -6.06
CA GLU A 84 -4.12 8.20 -5.20
C GLU A 84 -5.38 8.64 -5.96
N LYS A 85 -5.19 9.40 -7.05
CA LYS A 85 -6.29 9.83 -7.94
C LYS A 85 -6.98 8.70 -8.67
N VAL A 86 -6.36 7.51 -8.70
CA VAL A 86 -6.91 6.31 -9.34
C VAL A 86 -7.36 5.29 -8.28
N ILE A 87 -6.54 5.07 -7.25
CA ILE A 87 -6.76 3.96 -6.31
C ILE A 87 -7.46 4.38 -5.01
N ILE A 88 -7.62 5.68 -4.75
CA ILE A 88 -8.23 6.19 -3.51
C ILE A 88 -9.41 7.11 -3.81
N PHE A 89 -9.18 8.20 -4.48
CA PHE A 89 -10.14 9.31 -4.58
C PHE A 89 -11.38 9.09 -5.46
N PRO A 90 -11.42 8.15 -6.42
CA PRO A 90 -12.66 7.85 -7.14
C PRO A 90 -13.71 7.18 -6.26
N TYR A 91 -13.30 6.44 -5.23
CA TYR A 91 -14.19 5.69 -4.37
C TYR A 91 -14.82 6.60 -3.29
N LYS A 92 -15.93 6.16 -2.74
CA LYS A 92 -16.59 6.80 -1.58
C LYS A 92 -16.60 5.81 -0.41
N PRO A 93 -15.43 5.49 0.16
CA PRO A 93 -15.33 4.47 1.20
C PRO A 93 -15.89 5.00 2.53
N LYS A 94 -16.35 4.09 3.39
CA LYS A 94 -16.68 4.41 4.79
C LYS A 94 -15.45 4.37 5.69
N GLN A 95 -14.38 3.69 5.25
CA GLN A 95 -13.12 3.52 5.97
C GLN A 95 -11.99 3.22 4.98
N ILE A 96 -10.78 3.64 5.31
CA ILE A 96 -9.56 3.28 4.57
C ILE A 96 -8.65 2.47 5.50
N VAL A 97 -8.13 1.34 5.01
CA VAL A 97 -7.13 0.50 5.67
C VAL A 97 -5.86 0.53 4.84
N ILE A 98 -4.75 0.92 5.45
CA ILE A 98 -3.46 1.13 4.79
C ILE A 98 -2.47 0.08 5.25
N TYR A 99 -1.77 -0.58 4.31
CA TYR A 99 -0.56 -1.35 4.56
C TYR A 99 0.52 -0.97 3.56
N CYS A 100 1.52 -0.21 3.99
CA CYS A 100 2.64 0.23 3.17
C CYS A 100 3.83 0.65 4.06
N GLY A 101 5.03 0.80 3.46
CA GLY A 101 6.23 1.28 4.14
C GLY A 101 7.36 0.24 4.24
N GLU A 102 7.05 -1.05 4.13
CA GLU A 102 8.06 -2.11 4.14
C GLU A 102 9.01 -2.00 2.94
N ASN A 103 8.48 -1.72 1.75
CA ASN A 103 9.29 -1.54 0.55
C ASN A 103 10.10 -0.24 0.59
N ASP A 104 9.55 0.81 1.20
CA ASP A 104 10.30 2.06 1.40
C ASP A 104 11.62 1.80 2.12
N LEU A 105 11.59 1.01 3.21
CA LEU A 105 12.78 0.64 3.98
C LEU A 105 13.71 -0.33 3.24
N ALA A 106 13.15 -1.16 2.35
CA ALA A 106 13.88 -2.23 1.68
C ALA A 106 14.55 -1.81 0.37
N PHE A 107 14.09 -0.73 -0.28
CA PHE A 107 14.62 -0.31 -1.58
C PHE A 107 15.97 0.37 -1.54
N SER A 108 16.32 0.99 -0.41
CA SER A 108 17.61 1.66 -0.27
C SER A 108 17.96 1.86 1.20
N ASP A 109 19.21 1.63 1.53
CA ASP A 109 19.76 1.91 2.86
C ASP A 109 19.72 3.40 3.22
N THR A 110 19.64 4.28 2.22
CA THR A 110 19.52 5.74 2.40
C THR A 110 18.13 6.17 2.86
N VAL A 111 17.11 5.32 2.72
CA VAL A 111 15.76 5.62 3.23
C VAL A 111 15.75 5.42 4.74
N THR A 112 15.55 6.54 5.45
CA THR A 112 15.47 6.54 6.91
C THR A 112 14.04 6.25 7.39
N VAL A 113 13.92 5.88 8.64
CA VAL A 113 12.61 5.73 9.31
C VAL A 113 11.82 7.04 9.27
N GLN A 114 12.51 8.17 9.50
CA GLN A 114 11.87 9.50 9.41
C GLN A 114 11.32 9.76 8.00
N THR A 115 12.04 9.36 6.95
CA THR A 115 11.57 9.49 5.57
C THR A 115 10.26 8.72 5.36
N VAL A 116 10.18 7.47 5.85
CA VAL A 116 8.96 6.64 5.76
C VAL A 116 7.81 7.29 6.51
N PHE A 117 8.08 7.80 7.70
CA PHE A 117 7.08 8.47 8.52
C PHE A 117 6.55 9.75 7.85
N GLU A 118 7.41 10.60 7.25
CA GLU A 118 6.97 11.79 6.52
C GLU A 118 6.12 11.43 5.29
N ARG A 119 6.50 10.40 4.54
CA ARG A 119 5.70 9.89 3.41
C ARG A 119 4.33 9.40 3.87
N PHE A 120 4.26 8.68 4.99
CA PHE A 120 2.99 8.29 5.58
C PHE A 120 2.13 9.49 5.97
N LYS A 121 2.72 10.52 6.60
CA LYS A 121 1.99 11.76 6.95
C LYS A 121 1.45 12.49 5.71
N THR A 122 2.21 12.49 4.62
CA THR A 122 1.76 13.07 3.35
C THR A 122 0.52 12.34 2.85
N LEU A 123 0.56 11.02 2.70
CA LEU A 123 -0.60 10.21 2.30
C LEU A 123 -1.81 10.42 3.23
N PHE A 124 -1.57 10.44 4.54
CA PHE A 124 -2.62 10.68 5.54
C PHE A 124 -3.24 12.08 5.38
N SER A 125 -2.42 13.09 5.14
CA SER A 125 -2.88 14.47 4.90
C SER A 125 -3.73 14.57 3.64
N ASP A 126 -3.32 13.95 2.55
CA ASP A 126 -4.06 13.96 1.28
C ASP A 126 -5.43 13.28 1.43
N ILE A 127 -5.49 12.16 2.16
CA ILE A 127 -6.75 11.50 2.52
C ILE A 127 -7.62 12.44 3.37
N ARG A 128 -7.04 13.12 4.37
CA ARG A 128 -7.77 14.02 5.27
C ARG A 128 -8.23 15.31 4.58
N ASN A 129 -7.48 15.80 3.62
CA ASN A 129 -7.88 16.93 2.78
C ASN A 129 -9.13 16.60 1.96
N LYS A 130 -9.21 15.37 1.43
CA LYS A 130 -10.39 14.91 0.68
C LYS A 130 -11.57 14.58 1.60
N TRP A 131 -11.31 13.91 2.72
CA TRP A 131 -12.33 13.44 3.68
C TRP A 131 -11.88 13.70 5.13
N PRO A 132 -12.15 14.89 5.68
CA PRO A 132 -11.64 15.28 7.00
C PRO A 132 -12.02 14.34 8.16
N LYS A 133 -13.10 13.57 8.00
CA LYS A 133 -13.66 12.72 9.06
C LYS A 133 -13.63 11.23 8.74
N ILE A 134 -13.02 10.81 7.63
CA ILE A 134 -12.98 9.39 7.28
C ILE A 134 -12.15 8.59 8.29
N PRO A 135 -12.61 7.46 8.78
CA PRO A 135 -11.81 6.57 9.58
C PRO A 135 -10.65 5.97 8.78
N VAL A 136 -9.44 6.04 9.34
CA VAL A 136 -8.21 5.50 8.74
C VAL A 136 -7.60 4.52 9.72
N ALA A 137 -7.34 3.30 9.27
CA ALA A 137 -6.58 2.29 9.99
C ALA A 137 -5.26 2.01 9.28
N PHE A 138 -4.19 1.90 10.02
CA PHE A 138 -2.88 1.49 9.51
C PHE A 138 -2.52 0.13 10.10
N VAL A 139 -2.28 -0.84 9.22
CA VAL A 139 -1.77 -2.15 9.60
C VAL A 139 -0.25 -2.03 9.75
N SER A 140 0.27 -2.38 10.90
CA SER A 140 1.72 -2.30 11.18
C SER A 140 2.54 -2.99 10.09
N ILE A 141 3.67 -2.42 9.75
CA ILE A 141 4.65 -3.08 8.88
C ILE A 141 5.01 -4.40 9.54
N LYS A 142 4.81 -5.51 8.82
CA LYS A 142 4.97 -6.86 9.35
C LYS A 142 6.45 -7.25 9.50
N PRO A 143 6.78 -8.20 10.38
CA PRO A 143 8.08 -8.84 10.38
C PRO A 143 8.14 -9.87 9.25
N SER A 144 9.21 -9.86 8.46
CA SER A 144 9.42 -10.87 7.41
C SER A 144 10.79 -11.53 7.59
N PRO A 145 10.91 -12.85 7.49
CA PRO A 145 12.23 -13.49 7.63
C PRO A 145 13.26 -12.96 6.62
N SER A 146 12.87 -12.74 5.35
CA SER A 146 13.76 -12.20 4.31
C SER A 146 14.19 -10.76 4.54
N ARG A 147 13.47 -10.00 5.36
CA ARG A 147 13.77 -8.61 5.71
C ARG A 147 14.04 -8.40 7.20
N TRP A 148 14.42 -9.46 7.90
CA TRP A 148 14.65 -9.41 9.34
C TRP A 148 15.81 -8.47 9.74
N HIS A 149 16.77 -8.24 8.83
CA HIS A 149 17.82 -7.25 8.99
C HIS A 149 17.27 -5.80 9.13
N LEU A 150 16.05 -5.54 8.72
CA LEU A 150 15.37 -4.24 8.88
C LEU A 150 14.55 -4.13 10.18
N LYS A 151 14.63 -5.13 11.09
CA LYS A 151 13.81 -5.20 12.30
C LYS A 151 13.74 -3.86 13.03
N SER A 152 14.89 -3.28 13.40
CA SER A 152 14.92 -2.04 14.18
C SER A 152 14.27 -0.86 13.45
N LYS A 153 14.50 -0.74 12.14
CA LYS A 153 13.85 0.29 11.31
C LYS A 153 12.32 0.09 11.25
N ILE A 154 11.86 -1.16 11.14
CA ILE A 154 10.43 -1.51 11.08
C ILE A 154 9.76 -1.19 12.42
N GLU A 155 10.36 -1.58 13.54
CA GLU A 155 9.82 -1.32 14.88
C GLU A 155 9.72 0.18 15.17
N GLU A 156 10.75 0.94 14.82
CA GLU A 156 10.77 2.39 14.97
C GLU A 156 9.72 3.07 14.07
N ALA A 157 9.60 2.68 12.79
CA ALA A 157 8.58 3.21 11.87
C ALA A 157 7.16 2.92 12.39
N ASN A 158 6.91 1.70 12.84
CA ASN A 158 5.65 1.30 13.45
C ASN A 158 5.32 2.14 14.69
N ASN A 159 6.33 2.40 15.54
CA ASN A 159 6.15 3.22 16.75
C ASN A 159 5.81 4.68 16.39
N LEU A 160 6.54 5.32 15.45
CA LEU A 160 6.26 6.69 15.03
C LEU A 160 4.86 6.83 14.42
N ILE A 161 4.46 5.91 13.55
CA ILE A 161 3.12 5.91 12.93
C ILE A 161 2.04 5.69 14.01
N SER A 162 2.24 4.74 14.92
CA SER A 162 1.31 4.48 16.02
C SER A 162 1.11 5.71 16.92
N GLN A 163 2.20 6.36 17.33
CA GLN A 163 2.14 7.58 18.15
C GLN A 163 1.44 8.73 17.42
N PHE A 164 1.69 8.89 16.12
CA PHE A 164 1.01 9.90 15.31
C PHE A 164 -0.49 9.62 15.23
N LEU A 165 -0.89 8.38 14.94
CA LEU A 165 -2.29 8.01 14.84
C LEU A 165 -3.02 8.19 16.18
N LYS A 166 -2.41 7.87 17.32
CA LYS A 166 -3.00 8.10 18.66
C LYS A 166 -3.37 9.57 18.92
N LYS A 167 -2.68 10.52 18.29
CA LYS A 167 -2.95 11.97 18.40
C LYS A 167 -4.01 12.46 17.42
N ASN A 168 -4.44 11.63 16.47
CA ASN A 168 -5.40 11.99 15.44
C ASN A 168 -6.76 11.31 15.69
N LYS A 169 -7.85 12.04 15.42
CA LYS A 169 -9.21 11.48 15.60
C LYS A 169 -9.56 10.50 14.47
N LYS A 170 -10.37 9.49 14.82
CA LYS A 170 -10.86 8.48 13.86
C LYS A 170 -9.71 7.75 13.15
N THR A 171 -8.73 7.35 13.92
CA THR A 171 -7.61 6.56 13.44
C THR A 171 -7.45 5.32 14.31
N SER A 172 -6.84 4.29 13.74
CA SER A 172 -6.46 3.07 14.44
C SER A 172 -5.11 2.58 13.94
N PHE A 173 -4.29 2.07 14.83
CA PHE A 173 -3.09 1.31 14.51
C PHE A 173 -3.35 -0.15 14.82
N ILE A 174 -3.22 -1.03 13.84
CA ILE A 174 -3.51 -2.47 13.93
C ILE A 174 -2.19 -3.20 14.02
N ASP A 175 -1.90 -3.73 15.19
CA ASP A 175 -0.64 -4.43 15.45
C ASP A 175 -0.69 -5.89 14.98
N VAL A 176 -0.26 -6.13 13.77
CA VAL A 176 0.00 -7.47 13.25
C VAL A 176 1.45 -7.90 13.51
N TYR A 177 2.37 -6.95 13.76
CA TYR A 177 3.79 -7.21 13.92
C TYR A 177 4.06 -8.22 15.04
N HIS A 178 3.62 -7.91 16.26
CA HIS A 178 3.85 -8.78 17.43
C HIS A 178 3.11 -10.11 17.34
N LYS A 179 2.00 -10.17 16.60
CA LYS A 179 1.22 -11.40 16.40
C LYS A 179 1.84 -12.37 15.41
N MET A 180 2.82 -11.90 14.64
CA MET A 180 3.57 -12.70 13.67
C MET A 180 4.95 -13.12 14.19
N LEU A 181 5.25 -12.85 15.46
CA LEU A 181 6.48 -13.29 16.12
C LEU A 181 6.22 -14.54 16.98
N ASN A 182 7.22 -15.39 17.01
CA ASN A 182 7.28 -16.51 17.97
C ASN A 182 7.78 -16.02 19.34
N PRO A 183 7.75 -16.87 20.40
CA PRO A 183 8.12 -16.46 21.75
C PRO A 183 9.56 -15.95 21.90
N ASN A 184 10.48 -16.33 21.02
CA ASN A 184 11.86 -15.84 21.04
C ASN A 184 12.01 -14.49 20.28
N GLY A 185 10.92 -13.91 19.80
CA GLY A 185 10.89 -12.61 19.16
C GLY A 185 11.33 -12.60 17.70
N THR A 186 11.41 -13.76 17.01
CA THR A 186 11.68 -13.85 15.56
C THR A 186 10.40 -14.13 14.77
N PRO A 187 10.35 -13.82 13.46
CA PRO A 187 9.16 -14.12 12.66
C PRO A 187 8.81 -15.61 12.64
N LEU A 188 7.52 -15.92 12.72
CA LEU A 188 6.99 -17.28 12.55
C LEU A 188 7.24 -17.74 11.11
N PRO A 189 8.14 -18.70 10.84
CA PRO A 189 8.49 -19.04 9.46
C PRO A 189 7.35 -19.72 8.70
N GLU A 190 6.51 -20.47 9.39
CA GLU A 190 5.42 -21.28 8.81
C GLU A 190 4.23 -20.47 8.29
N ILE A 191 4.20 -19.15 8.52
CA ILE A 191 3.15 -18.27 8.03
C ILE A 191 3.52 -17.56 6.73
N PHE A 192 4.72 -17.83 6.19
CA PHE A 192 5.22 -17.23 4.96
C PHE A 192 5.31 -18.25 3.83
N LEU A 193 5.34 -17.74 2.59
CA LEU A 193 5.66 -18.50 1.40
C LEU A 193 7.18 -18.78 1.33
N GLU A 194 7.61 -19.52 0.31
CA GLU A 194 9.03 -19.85 0.08
C GLU A 194 9.95 -18.63 -0.02
N ASP A 195 9.41 -17.50 -0.52
CA ASP A 195 10.15 -16.24 -0.61
C ASP A 195 10.41 -15.58 0.76
N LYS A 196 9.89 -16.16 1.85
CA LYS A 196 10.06 -15.68 3.23
C LYS A 196 9.65 -14.20 3.43
N LEU A 197 8.83 -13.68 2.52
CA LEU A 197 8.35 -12.32 2.49
C LEU A 197 6.83 -12.25 2.49
N HIS A 198 6.19 -12.97 1.55
CA HIS A 198 4.75 -12.94 1.42
C HIS A 198 4.10 -14.01 2.27
N MET A 199 2.92 -13.67 2.80
CA MET A 199 2.18 -14.57 3.68
C MET A 199 1.46 -15.66 2.90
N ASN A 200 1.36 -16.83 3.51
CA ASN A 200 0.42 -17.88 3.13
C ASN A 200 -0.92 -17.70 3.87
N ALA A 201 -1.85 -18.65 3.70
CA ALA A 201 -3.17 -18.60 4.34
C ALA A 201 -3.12 -18.50 5.87
N LYS A 202 -2.11 -19.11 6.52
CA LYS A 202 -1.94 -19.01 8.00
C LYS A 202 -1.59 -17.58 8.41
N GLY A 203 -0.73 -16.90 7.65
CA GLY A 203 -0.39 -15.50 7.90
C GLY A 203 -1.59 -14.58 7.69
N TYR A 204 -2.39 -14.79 6.64
CA TYR A 204 -3.62 -14.03 6.45
C TYR A 204 -4.69 -14.33 7.50
N ALA A 205 -4.73 -15.53 8.07
CA ALA A 205 -5.61 -15.83 9.21
C ALA A 205 -5.27 -14.99 10.46
N ILE A 206 -3.98 -14.77 10.73
CA ILE A 206 -3.55 -13.83 11.78
C ILE A 206 -4.03 -12.42 11.44
N TRP A 207 -3.77 -11.95 10.23
CA TRP A 207 -4.19 -10.61 9.81
C TRP A 207 -5.71 -10.43 9.89
N LYS A 208 -6.49 -11.42 9.48
CA LYS A 208 -7.95 -11.41 9.61
C LYS A 208 -8.37 -11.17 11.05
N LYS A 209 -7.82 -11.94 11.98
CA LYS A 209 -8.14 -11.84 13.41
C LYS A 209 -7.83 -10.47 13.99
N GLU A 210 -6.68 -9.90 13.60
CA GLU A 210 -6.24 -8.61 14.14
C GLU A 210 -6.91 -7.42 13.44
N ILE A 211 -7.26 -7.52 12.15
CA ILE A 211 -7.88 -6.43 11.38
C ILE A 211 -9.39 -6.33 11.66
N GLU A 212 -10.09 -7.45 11.74
CA GLU A 212 -11.57 -7.50 11.82
C GLU A 212 -12.17 -6.62 12.93
N PRO A 213 -11.62 -6.56 14.17
CA PRO A 213 -12.16 -5.73 15.24
C PRO A 213 -12.17 -4.22 14.93
N TYR A 214 -11.36 -3.79 13.98
CA TYR A 214 -11.22 -2.38 13.58
C TYR A 214 -12.06 -2.03 12.33
N LEU A 215 -12.67 -3.01 11.68
CA LEU A 215 -13.48 -2.77 10.51
C LEU A 215 -14.86 -2.23 10.88
N LEU A 216 -15.29 -1.19 10.19
CA LEU A 216 -16.60 -0.60 10.41
C LEU A 216 -17.70 -1.46 9.77
N LYS A 217 -18.65 -1.92 10.57
CA LYS A 217 -19.86 -2.59 10.09
C LYS A 217 -20.70 -1.63 9.24
N SER A 218 -21.40 -2.14 8.26
CA SER A 218 -22.45 -1.37 7.57
C SER A 218 -23.55 -1.08 8.58
N LYS A 219 -24.04 0.15 8.63
CA LYS A 219 -25.29 0.41 9.34
C LYS A 219 -26.39 -0.41 8.63
N LYS A 220 -27.08 -1.24 9.38
CA LYS A 220 -28.32 -1.87 8.93
C LYS A 220 -29.35 -0.81 8.60
#